data_72f1fb1504b69c75281214d6f8d08840
#
_entry.id   72f1fb1504b69c75281214d6f8d08840
#
_cell.length_a   1.000
_cell.length_b   1.000
_cell.length_c   1.000
_cell.angle_alpha   90.00
_cell.angle_beta   90.00
_cell.angle_gamma   90.00
#
_symmetry.space_group_name_H-M   'P 1'
#
loop_
_entity.id
_entity.type
_entity.pdbx_description
1 polymer ?
#
loop_
_entity_poly.entity_id
_entity_poly.type
_entity_poly.pdbx_seq_one_letter_code
_entity_poly.pdbx_strand_id
1 'polypeptide(L)'
;MLVLRWRPVTIKGMSEQMVALVTGANKGIGYEIAAGLGALGWSVGVGARDEQRREDAVAKLRAAGVDAFGVSLDVADDASVVAAAALIEERAGRLDVLVNNAGVAGAWPEEPSTVTPESMRAVVETNVIGVVRVINAMLPLLRRSKHPRIVNQSSHVASLTLQTTPGVDLGGISGAYSPSKTFLNAVTIQYAKELSDTNIKINNACPGYVATDLNGFHGTSTPAEGAKIAIRLATLPDDGPTGGLFDDAGNVPW
;
A
#
# COMPACT_ATOMS: atom_id res chain seq x y z
N MET A 1 18.97 -20.97 6.82
CA MET A 1 18.57 -19.61 6.42
C MET A 1 18.54 -19.58 4.89
N LEU A 2 17.38 -19.83 4.27
CA LEU A 2 17.24 -19.82 2.81
C LEU A 2 17.15 -18.35 2.37
N VAL A 3 18.20 -17.84 1.77
CA VAL A 3 18.17 -16.58 1.04
C VAL A 3 17.43 -16.84 -0.27
N LEU A 4 16.14 -16.53 -0.31
CA LEU A 4 15.35 -16.53 -1.54
C LEU A 4 15.93 -15.48 -2.51
N ARG A 5 16.74 -15.94 -3.47
CA ARG A 5 17.19 -15.11 -4.59
C ARG A 5 15.99 -14.88 -5.51
N TRP A 6 15.36 -13.74 -5.33
CA TRP A 6 14.27 -13.28 -6.17
C TRP A 6 14.77 -12.82 -7.54
N ARG A 7 14.19 -13.35 -8.62
CA ARG A 7 14.31 -12.80 -9.98
C ARG A 7 12.98 -12.18 -10.39
N PRO A 8 12.95 -10.95 -10.95
CA PRO A 8 11.72 -10.42 -11.52
C PRO A 8 11.25 -11.34 -12.65
N VAL A 9 10.02 -11.84 -12.53
CA VAL A 9 9.40 -12.65 -13.57
C VAL A 9 8.84 -11.67 -14.61
N THR A 10 9.48 -11.58 -15.76
CA THR A 10 8.85 -11.00 -16.94
C THR A 10 7.78 -12.00 -17.40
N ILE A 11 6.52 -11.73 -17.09
CA ILE A 11 5.39 -12.55 -17.56
C ILE A 11 5.23 -12.29 -19.06
N LYS A 12 6.02 -13.02 -19.85
CA LYS A 12 5.92 -13.03 -21.31
C LYS A 12 4.75 -13.93 -21.69
N GLY A 13 3.62 -13.36 -22.09
CA GLY A 13 2.49 -14.12 -22.64
C GLY A 13 1.09 -13.70 -22.17
N MET A 14 0.92 -12.55 -21.48
CA MET A 14 -0.42 -12.06 -21.12
C MET A 14 -0.99 -11.21 -22.27
N SER A 15 -2.10 -11.67 -22.86
CA SER A 15 -2.85 -10.94 -23.88
C SER A 15 -3.67 -9.76 -23.35
N GLU A 16 -3.70 -9.56 -22.04
CA GLU A 16 -4.46 -8.50 -21.37
C GLU A 16 -3.54 -7.68 -20.46
N GLN A 17 -3.63 -6.34 -20.58
CA GLN A 17 -2.89 -5.40 -19.77
C GLN A 17 -3.34 -5.50 -18.30
N MET A 18 -2.41 -5.58 -17.35
CA MET A 18 -2.69 -5.56 -15.91
C MET A 18 -3.20 -4.20 -15.48
N VAL A 19 -4.13 -4.18 -14.51
CA VAL A 19 -4.72 -2.97 -13.95
C VAL A 19 -4.40 -2.88 -12.47
N ALA A 20 -3.77 -1.77 -12.07
CA ALA A 20 -3.43 -1.50 -10.67
C ALA A 20 -4.14 -0.24 -10.16
N LEU A 21 -4.52 -0.23 -8.89
CA LEU A 21 -4.94 0.96 -8.15
C LEU A 21 -3.97 1.21 -7.00
N VAL A 22 -3.44 2.43 -6.92
CA VAL A 22 -2.58 2.85 -5.81
C VAL A 22 -3.25 4.01 -5.07
N THR A 23 -3.59 3.84 -3.80
CA THR A 23 -4.18 4.90 -2.98
C THR A 23 -3.10 5.86 -2.49
N GLY A 24 -3.40 7.17 -2.40
CA GLY A 24 -2.42 8.19 -2.02
C GLY A 24 -1.26 8.32 -3.02
N ALA A 25 -1.52 8.10 -4.31
CA ALA A 25 -0.50 8.02 -5.36
C ALA A 25 -0.13 9.38 -6.00
N ASN A 26 -0.60 10.48 -5.45
CA ASN A 26 -0.33 11.81 -6.00
C ASN A 26 1.07 12.36 -5.64
N LYS A 27 1.81 11.71 -4.73
CA LYS A 27 3.16 12.09 -4.29
C LYS A 27 3.88 10.96 -3.56
N GLY A 28 5.18 11.18 -3.26
CA GLY A 28 5.97 10.30 -2.39
C GLY A 28 6.02 8.85 -2.85
N ILE A 29 5.96 7.92 -1.89
CA ILE A 29 6.06 6.48 -2.16
C ILE A 29 4.94 6.01 -3.11
N GLY A 30 3.71 6.49 -2.93
CA GLY A 30 2.58 6.09 -3.78
C GLY A 30 2.77 6.47 -5.24
N TYR A 31 3.33 7.66 -5.52
CA TYR A 31 3.68 8.07 -6.88
C TYR A 31 4.75 7.16 -7.49
N GLU A 32 5.79 6.83 -6.74
CA GLU A 32 6.87 5.94 -7.21
C GLU A 32 6.39 4.49 -7.42
N ILE A 33 5.44 4.01 -6.59
CA ILE A 33 4.79 2.71 -6.82
C ILE A 33 4.02 2.76 -8.15
N ALA A 34 3.22 3.81 -8.37
CA ALA A 34 2.46 3.97 -9.61
C ALA A 34 3.39 4.05 -10.84
N ALA A 35 4.51 4.79 -10.74
CA ALA A 35 5.51 4.87 -11.78
C ALA A 35 6.17 3.51 -12.06
N GLY A 36 6.56 2.78 -11.01
CA GLY A 36 7.19 1.47 -11.13
C GLY A 36 6.28 0.39 -11.72
N LEU A 37 5.01 0.35 -11.32
CA LEU A 37 4.01 -0.55 -11.92
C LEU A 37 3.73 -0.17 -13.38
N GLY A 38 3.61 1.13 -13.67
CA GLY A 38 3.44 1.63 -15.02
C GLY A 38 4.61 1.30 -15.96
N ALA A 39 5.85 1.33 -15.45
CA ALA A 39 7.05 0.92 -16.20
C ALA A 39 7.04 -0.58 -16.60
N LEU A 40 6.21 -1.40 -15.94
CA LEU A 40 5.94 -2.79 -16.33
C LEU A 40 4.91 -2.91 -17.47
N GLY A 41 4.38 -1.80 -17.97
CA GLY A 41 3.35 -1.76 -19.02
C GLY A 41 1.92 -1.88 -18.48
N TRP A 42 1.71 -1.66 -17.17
CA TRP A 42 0.39 -1.77 -16.53
C TRP A 42 -0.41 -0.47 -16.66
N SER A 43 -1.74 -0.57 -16.68
CA SER A 43 -2.64 0.57 -16.51
C SER A 43 -2.78 0.90 -15.03
N VAL A 44 -2.48 2.13 -14.62
CA VAL A 44 -2.40 2.49 -13.20
C VAL A 44 -3.38 3.59 -12.82
N GLY A 45 -4.32 3.27 -11.93
CA GLY A 45 -5.19 4.22 -11.25
C GLY A 45 -4.43 4.97 -10.14
N VAL A 46 -4.33 6.28 -10.30
CA VAL A 46 -3.74 7.21 -9.32
C VAL A 46 -4.84 7.66 -8.38
N GLY A 47 -4.98 6.98 -7.24
CA GLY A 47 -6.00 7.30 -6.25
C GLY A 47 -5.56 8.47 -5.35
N ALA A 48 -6.30 9.57 -5.35
CA ALA A 48 -6.07 10.70 -4.44
C ALA A 48 -7.33 11.57 -4.32
N ARG A 49 -7.51 12.20 -3.14
CA ARG A 49 -8.65 13.09 -2.86
C ARG A 49 -8.50 14.49 -3.45
N ASP A 50 -7.27 15.02 -3.46
CA ASP A 50 -6.97 16.33 -4.03
C ASP A 50 -6.92 16.22 -5.56
N GLU A 51 -7.83 16.88 -6.23
CA GLU A 51 -7.99 16.81 -7.68
C GLU A 51 -6.77 17.34 -8.43
N GLN A 52 -6.31 18.55 -8.09
CA GLN A 52 -5.20 19.17 -8.79
C GLN A 52 -3.93 18.34 -8.68
N ARG A 53 -3.58 17.88 -7.47
CA ARG A 53 -2.39 17.05 -7.25
C ARG A 53 -2.51 15.69 -7.92
N ARG A 54 -3.72 15.13 -8.01
CA ARG A 54 -3.98 13.89 -8.72
C ARG A 54 -3.74 14.05 -10.20
N GLU A 55 -4.32 15.08 -10.83
CA GLU A 55 -4.16 15.33 -12.26
C GLU A 55 -2.71 15.68 -12.63
N ASP A 56 -2.01 16.45 -11.79
CA ASP A 56 -0.58 16.73 -11.96
C ASP A 56 0.27 15.45 -11.94
N ALA A 57 -0.04 14.53 -11.02
CA ALA A 57 0.65 13.23 -10.95
C ALA A 57 0.36 12.37 -12.18
N VAL A 58 -0.89 12.29 -12.61
CA VAL A 58 -1.29 11.57 -13.83
C VAL A 58 -0.59 12.15 -15.06
N ALA A 59 -0.54 13.48 -15.19
CA ALA A 59 0.12 14.13 -16.32
C ALA A 59 1.63 13.80 -16.35
N LYS A 60 2.31 13.83 -15.21
CA LYS A 60 3.73 13.45 -15.09
C LYS A 60 3.98 11.99 -15.46
N LEU A 61 3.13 11.06 -14.98
CA LEU A 61 3.23 9.64 -15.30
C LEU A 61 3.01 9.39 -16.79
N ARG A 62 2.00 10.02 -17.39
CA ARG A 62 1.74 9.95 -18.84
C ARG A 62 2.89 10.51 -19.68
N ALA A 63 3.49 11.62 -19.24
CA ALA A 63 4.67 12.19 -19.90
C ALA A 63 5.88 11.25 -19.84
N ALA A 64 5.96 10.38 -18.82
CA ALA A 64 6.95 9.32 -18.70
C ALA A 64 6.55 8.02 -19.46
N GLY A 65 5.45 8.02 -20.23
CA GLY A 65 5.00 6.87 -21.02
C GLY A 65 4.16 5.85 -20.27
N VAL A 66 3.72 6.17 -19.05
CA VAL A 66 2.85 5.27 -18.24
C VAL A 66 1.39 5.45 -18.66
N ASP A 67 0.66 4.36 -18.86
CA ASP A 67 -0.81 4.39 -18.94
C ASP A 67 -1.40 4.64 -17.54
N ALA A 68 -1.56 5.91 -17.18
CA ALA A 68 -2.07 6.35 -15.89
C ALA A 68 -3.42 7.06 -16.03
N PHE A 69 -4.30 6.90 -15.04
CA PHE A 69 -5.58 7.59 -14.97
C PHE A 69 -5.89 8.03 -13.53
N GLY A 70 -6.60 9.15 -13.40
CA GLY A 70 -7.00 9.68 -12.10
C GLY A 70 -8.19 8.93 -11.52
N VAL A 71 -8.13 8.64 -10.22
CA VAL A 71 -9.22 8.07 -9.44
C VAL A 71 -9.46 9.00 -8.25
N SER A 72 -10.62 9.69 -8.24
CA SER A 72 -11.01 10.49 -7.07
C SER A 72 -11.27 9.55 -5.90
N LEU A 73 -10.41 9.60 -4.87
CA LEU A 73 -10.44 8.61 -3.79
C LEU A 73 -10.00 9.22 -2.46
N ASP A 74 -10.99 9.41 -1.59
CA ASP A 74 -10.77 9.58 -0.16
C ASP A 74 -11.10 8.25 0.54
N VAL A 75 -10.09 7.63 1.13
CA VAL A 75 -10.23 6.33 1.81
C VAL A 75 -11.09 6.40 3.08
N ALA A 76 -11.28 7.61 3.61
CA ALA A 76 -12.13 7.85 4.78
C ALA A 76 -13.60 8.15 4.43
N ASP A 77 -13.97 8.15 3.15
CA ASP A 77 -15.32 8.44 2.66
C ASP A 77 -15.90 7.23 1.90
N ASP A 78 -17.00 6.68 2.40
CA ASP A 78 -17.64 5.49 1.82
C ASP A 78 -18.14 5.75 0.37
N ALA A 79 -18.73 6.93 0.11
CA ALA A 79 -19.24 7.26 -1.21
C ALA A 79 -18.11 7.43 -2.23
N SER A 80 -17.00 8.05 -1.82
CA SER A 80 -15.79 8.18 -2.64
C SER A 80 -15.22 6.81 -3.02
N VAL A 81 -15.15 5.88 -2.07
CA VAL A 81 -14.60 4.54 -2.32
C VAL A 81 -15.52 3.73 -3.24
N VAL A 82 -16.85 3.82 -3.07
CA VAL A 82 -17.83 3.18 -3.96
C VAL A 82 -17.71 3.73 -5.38
N ALA A 83 -17.62 5.05 -5.54
CA ALA A 83 -17.45 5.69 -6.84
C ALA A 83 -16.11 5.28 -7.52
N ALA A 84 -15.04 5.15 -6.74
CA ALA A 84 -13.75 4.67 -7.24
C ALA A 84 -13.84 3.22 -7.75
N ALA A 85 -14.56 2.33 -7.05
CA ALA A 85 -14.76 0.96 -7.50
C ALA A 85 -15.56 0.91 -8.79
N ALA A 86 -16.63 1.70 -8.91
CA ALA A 86 -17.43 1.80 -10.13
C ALA A 86 -16.60 2.30 -11.33
N LEU A 87 -15.74 3.30 -11.13
CA LEU A 87 -14.84 3.79 -12.17
C LEU A 87 -13.88 2.70 -12.66
N ILE A 88 -13.28 1.92 -11.74
CA ILE A 88 -12.41 0.81 -12.12
C ILE A 88 -13.18 -0.28 -12.86
N GLU A 89 -14.40 -0.59 -12.42
CA GLU A 89 -15.28 -1.56 -13.08
C GLU A 89 -15.62 -1.13 -14.51
N GLU A 90 -16.05 0.11 -14.71
CA GLU A 90 -16.38 0.68 -16.02
C GLU A 90 -15.16 0.66 -16.95
N ARG A 91 -13.98 1.03 -16.43
CA ARG A 91 -12.77 1.16 -17.24
C ARG A 91 -12.16 -0.17 -17.63
N ALA A 92 -12.17 -1.15 -16.73
CA ALA A 92 -11.36 -2.36 -16.90
C ALA A 92 -12.11 -3.67 -16.59
N GLY A 93 -13.26 -3.61 -15.94
CA GLY A 93 -14.04 -4.78 -15.54
C GLY A 93 -13.41 -5.63 -14.45
N ARG A 94 -12.16 -5.39 -14.07
CA ARG A 94 -11.41 -6.09 -13.03
C ARG A 94 -10.34 -5.19 -12.42
N LEU A 95 -9.77 -5.63 -11.31
CA LEU A 95 -8.58 -5.06 -10.70
C LEU A 95 -7.57 -6.19 -10.44
N ASP A 96 -6.34 -6.04 -10.93
CA ASP A 96 -5.31 -7.05 -10.73
C ASP A 96 -4.47 -6.77 -9.48
N VAL A 97 -4.21 -5.49 -9.20
CA VAL A 97 -3.40 -5.09 -8.04
C VAL A 97 -4.03 -3.91 -7.30
N LEU A 98 -4.18 -4.06 -5.99
CA LEU A 98 -4.53 -2.98 -5.07
C LEU A 98 -3.34 -2.68 -4.16
N VAL A 99 -2.86 -1.43 -4.17
CA VAL A 99 -1.87 -0.96 -3.20
C VAL A 99 -2.51 0.08 -2.29
N ASN A 100 -2.76 -0.29 -1.04
CA ASN A 100 -3.23 0.60 0.01
C ASN A 100 -2.03 1.35 0.59
N ASN A 101 -1.69 2.49 -0.03
CA ASN A 101 -0.56 3.33 0.37
C ASN A 101 -1.00 4.60 1.12
N ALA A 102 -2.22 5.08 0.93
CA ALA A 102 -2.72 6.24 1.67
C ALA A 102 -2.57 6.05 3.18
N GLY A 103 -2.03 7.05 3.86
CA GLY A 103 -1.82 7.00 5.30
C GLY A 103 -1.45 8.36 5.88
N VAL A 104 -1.63 8.49 7.19
CA VAL A 104 -1.30 9.67 7.99
C VAL A 104 -0.53 9.26 9.24
N ALA A 105 0.37 10.12 9.72
CA ALA A 105 1.16 9.83 10.93
C ALA A 105 0.49 10.35 12.22
N GLY A 106 -0.38 11.35 12.13
CA GLY A 106 -0.77 12.16 13.29
C GLY A 106 0.35 13.12 13.67
N ALA A 107 0.44 13.50 14.94
CA ALA A 107 1.56 14.27 15.46
C ALA A 107 2.82 13.38 15.57
N TRP A 108 4.00 13.97 15.41
CA TRP A 108 5.27 13.26 15.51
C TRP A 108 6.39 14.18 16.04
N PRO A 109 7.12 13.81 17.10
CA PRO A 109 6.85 12.68 18.01
C PRO A 109 5.57 12.91 18.83
N GLU A 110 4.93 11.84 19.29
CA GLU A 110 3.74 11.91 20.11
C GLU A 110 3.75 10.80 21.16
N GLU A 111 3.82 11.19 22.42
CA GLU A 111 3.80 10.22 23.52
C GLU A 111 2.39 9.65 23.71
N PRO A 112 2.26 8.35 24.06
CA PRO A 112 0.95 7.73 24.32
C PRO A 112 0.12 8.44 25.39
N SER A 113 0.78 9.06 26.38
CA SER A 113 0.12 9.82 27.44
C SER A 113 -0.48 11.16 27.00
N THR A 114 -0.08 11.67 25.83
CA THR A 114 -0.53 12.97 25.27
C THR A 114 -1.45 12.82 24.06
N VAL A 115 -1.50 11.63 23.45
CA VAL A 115 -2.40 11.34 22.33
C VAL A 115 -3.86 11.51 22.78
N THR A 116 -4.63 12.31 22.02
CA THR A 116 -6.07 12.43 22.28
C THR A 116 -6.84 11.29 21.59
N PRO A 117 -8.00 10.88 22.13
CA PRO A 117 -8.87 9.91 21.46
C PRO A 117 -9.26 10.35 20.03
N GLU A 118 -9.39 11.64 19.78
CA GLU A 118 -9.72 12.22 18.48
C GLU A 118 -8.57 12.03 17.48
N SER A 119 -7.32 12.32 17.91
CA SER A 119 -6.11 12.09 17.10
C SER A 119 -5.97 10.61 16.76
N MET A 120 -6.13 9.73 17.74
CA MET A 120 -6.10 8.28 17.57
C MET A 120 -7.14 7.82 16.54
N ARG A 121 -8.41 8.27 16.68
CA ARG A 121 -9.49 7.92 15.74
C ARG A 121 -9.16 8.36 14.31
N ALA A 122 -8.66 9.60 14.12
CA ALA A 122 -8.33 10.12 12.80
C ALA A 122 -7.23 9.30 12.11
N VAL A 123 -6.21 8.88 12.86
CA VAL A 123 -5.13 8.04 12.33
C VAL A 123 -5.64 6.63 11.99
N VAL A 124 -6.42 6.01 12.89
CA VAL A 124 -7.02 4.68 12.69
C VAL A 124 -8.02 4.70 11.53
N GLU A 125 -8.82 5.77 11.41
CA GLU A 125 -9.77 5.93 10.30
C GLU A 125 -9.09 5.84 8.93
N THR A 126 -7.99 6.55 8.75
CA THR A 126 -7.27 6.51 7.46
C THR A 126 -6.45 5.22 7.30
N ASN A 127 -5.66 4.86 8.32
CA ASN A 127 -4.63 3.82 8.17
C ASN A 127 -5.17 2.39 8.28
N VAL A 128 -6.36 2.21 8.85
CA VAL A 128 -6.95 0.89 9.10
C VAL A 128 -8.34 0.79 8.49
N ILE A 129 -9.29 1.61 8.95
CA ILE A 129 -10.69 1.52 8.50
C ILE A 129 -10.80 1.85 7.01
N GLY A 130 -10.06 2.86 6.56
CA GLY A 130 -9.95 3.22 5.15
C GLY A 130 -9.40 2.08 4.29
N VAL A 131 -8.39 1.34 4.79
CA VAL A 131 -7.87 0.16 4.09
C VAL A 131 -8.93 -0.95 3.99
N VAL A 132 -9.64 -1.23 5.07
CA VAL A 132 -10.75 -2.21 5.08
C VAL A 132 -11.84 -1.80 4.08
N ARG A 133 -12.24 -0.53 4.09
CA ARG A 133 -13.23 0.04 3.18
C ARG A 133 -12.84 -0.15 1.72
N VAL A 134 -11.59 0.19 1.38
CA VAL A 134 -11.08 0.05 0.00
C VAL A 134 -10.97 -1.42 -0.40
N ILE A 135 -10.42 -2.29 0.46
CA ILE A 135 -10.34 -3.73 0.16
C ILE A 135 -11.73 -4.28 -0.12
N ASN A 136 -12.72 -4.04 0.75
CA ASN A 136 -14.07 -4.58 0.59
C ASN A 136 -14.74 -4.11 -0.71
N ALA A 137 -14.59 -2.84 -1.07
CA ALA A 137 -15.15 -2.30 -2.31
C ALA A 137 -14.46 -2.86 -3.56
N MET A 138 -13.15 -3.10 -3.51
CA MET A 138 -12.37 -3.61 -4.65
C MET A 138 -12.37 -5.15 -4.74
N LEU A 139 -12.73 -5.87 -3.67
CA LEU A 139 -12.67 -7.32 -3.63
C LEU A 139 -13.46 -8.03 -4.76
N PRO A 140 -14.67 -7.57 -5.16
CA PRO A 140 -15.37 -8.13 -6.31
C PRO A 140 -14.58 -8.03 -7.62
N LEU A 141 -13.84 -6.94 -7.82
CA LEU A 141 -13.00 -6.72 -9.01
C LEU A 141 -11.71 -7.54 -8.95
N LEU A 142 -11.08 -7.64 -7.78
CA LEU A 142 -9.91 -8.49 -7.54
C LEU A 142 -10.22 -9.97 -7.78
N ARG A 143 -11.42 -10.44 -7.43
CA ARG A 143 -11.86 -11.83 -7.67
C ARG A 143 -12.00 -12.17 -9.16
N ARG A 144 -12.08 -11.18 -10.05
CA ARG A 144 -12.10 -11.37 -11.51
C ARG A 144 -10.71 -11.47 -12.12
N SER A 145 -9.66 -11.12 -11.37
CA SER A 145 -8.28 -11.23 -11.83
C SER A 145 -7.77 -12.66 -11.79
N LYS A 146 -6.88 -12.97 -12.74
CA LYS A 146 -6.13 -14.24 -12.73
C LYS A 146 -5.01 -14.25 -11.70
N HIS A 147 -4.43 -13.08 -11.41
CA HIS A 147 -3.26 -12.93 -10.53
C HIS A 147 -3.44 -11.77 -9.53
N PRO A 148 -4.49 -11.80 -8.67
CA PRO A 148 -4.82 -10.66 -7.81
C PRO A 148 -3.83 -10.51 -6.65
N ARG A 149 -3.37 -9.26 -6.41
CA ARG A 149 -2.46 -8.91 -5.31
C ARG A 149 -3.01 -7.72 -4.53
N ILE A 150 -2.92 -7.81 -3.22
CA ILE A 150 -3.21 -6.70 -2.30
C ILE A 150 -1.94 -6.41 -1.51
N VAL A 151 -1.48 -5.17 -1.54
CA VAL A 151 -0.33 -4.71 -0.77
C VAL A 151 -0.76 -3.58 0.15
N ASN A 152 -0.54 -3.73 1.45
CA ASN A 152 -0.81 -2.69 2.43
C ASN A 152 0.50 -2.07 2.90
N GLN A 153 0.65 -0.75 2.79
CA GLN A 153 1.81 -0.05 3.31
C GLN A 153 1.78 -0.03 4.84
N SER A 154 2.64 -0.83 5.44
CA SER A 154 2.87 -0.92 6.87
C SER A 154 4.18 -0.21 7.26
N SER A 155 4.85 -0.65 8.32
CA SER A 155 6.10 -0.09 8.82
C SER A 155 6.79 -1.08 9.76
N HIS A 156 8.09 -0.94 9.98
CA HIS A 156 8.82 -1.67 11.02
C HIS A 156 8.28 -1.39 12.43
N VAL A 157 7.78 -0.15 12.67
CA VAL A 157 7.13 0.21 13.94
C VAL A 157 5.79 -0.50 14.18
N ALA A 158 5.30 -1.28 13.22
CA ALA A 158 4.14 -2.15 13.39
C ALA A 158 4.47 -3.51 14.00
N SER A 159 5.75 -3.88 14.01
CA SER A 159 6.24 -5.16 14.55
C SER A 159 6.36 -5.09 16.08
N LEU A 160 5.51 -5.80 16.79
CA LEU A 160 5.60 -5.91 18.26
C LEU A 160 6.91 -6.61 18.67
N THR A 161 7.36 -7.59 17.87
CA THR A 161 8.65 -8.26 18.09
C THR A 161 9.80 -7.27 18.02
N LEU A 162 9.88 -6.45 16.98
CA LEU A 162 10.96 -5.46 16.87
C LEU A 162 10.89 -4.39 17.96
N GLN A 163 9.68 -3.91 18.30
CA GLN A 163 9.48 -2.92 19.34
C GLN A 163 9.93 -3.40 20.74
N THR A 164 9.84 -4.72 20.98
CA THR A 164 10.19 -5.31 22.29
C THR A 164 11.57 -5.98 22.31
N THR A 165 12.28 -6.03 21.18
CA THR A 165 13.63 -6.59 21.08
C THR A 165 14.66 -5.61 21.61
N PRO A 166 15.44 -5.96 22.66
CA PRO A 166 16.47 -5.08 23.21
C PRO A 166 17.49 -4.66 22.14
N GLY A 167 17.82 -3.37 22.11
CA GLY A 167 18.83 -2.81 21.20
C GLY A 167 18.34 -2.51 19.79
N VAL A 168 17.09 -2.79 19.47
CA VAL A 168 16.47 -2.36 18.20
C VAL A 168 15.97 -0.93 18.36
N ASP A 169 16.48 -0.02 17.52
CA ASP A 169 16.01 1.35 17.43
C ASP A 169 15.07 1.50 16.23
N LEU A 170 13.82 1.84 16.47
CA LEU A 170 12.80 2.10 15.47
C LEU A 170 12.44 3.60 15.36
N GLY A 171 13.23 4.45 15.99
CA GLY A 171 13.01 5.90 16.05
C GLY A 171 12.11 6.33 17.22
N GLY A 172 11.55 7.53 17.10
CA GLY A 172 10.77 8.14 18.19
C GLY A 172 9.45 7.44 18.50
N ILE A 173 8.94 7.68 19.71
CA ILE A 173 7.64 7.18 20.15
C ILE A 173 6.52 7.79 19.30
N SER A 174 5.53 6.99 18.94
CA SER A 174 4.33 7.41 18.24
C SER A 174 3.10 6.78 18.87
N GLY A 175 2.32 7.58 19.58
CA GLY A 175 1.15 7.14 20.33
C GLY A 175 -0.02 6.70 19.43
N ALA A 176 -0.14 7.23 18.22
CA ALA A 176 -1.21 6.88 17.29
C ALA A 176 -0.72 6.06 16.08
N TYR A 177 0.37 6.46 15.43
CA TYR A 177 0.82 5.84 14.18
C TYR A 177 1.23 4.38 14.34
N SER A 178 2.17 4.10 15.26
CA SER A 178 2.67 2.73 15.45
C SER A 178 1.54 1.74 15.82
N PRO A 179 0.65 2.04 16.78
CA PRO A 179 -0.52 1.20 17.06
C PRO A 179 -1.42 1.00 15.84
N SER A 180 -1.64 2.04 15.01
CA SER A 180 -2.46 1.91 13.79
C SER A 180 -1.84 0.94 12.78
N LYS A 181 -0.52 0.94 12.62
CA LYS A 181 0.18 0.03 11.72
C LYS A 181 0.21 -1.42 12.26
N THR A 182 0.31 -1.60 13.58
CA THR A 182 0.12 -2.91 14.21
C THR A 182 -1.31 -3.44 14.00
N PHE A 183 -2.31 -2.57 14.13
CA PHE A 183 -3.70 -2.94 13.84
C PHE A 183 -3.88 -3.32 12.36
N LEU A 184 -3.29 -2.58 11.42
CA LEU A 184 -3.29 -2.93 9.99
C LEU A 184 -2.67 -4.31 9.74
N ASN A 185 -1.58 -4.65 10.43
CA ASN A 185 -0.98 -5.99 10.35
C ASN A 185 -1.97 -7.07 10.78
N ALA A 186 -2.65 -6.88 11.91
CA ALA A 186 -3.66 -7.82 12.40
C ALA A 186 -4.84 -7.98 11.43
N VAL A 187 -5.33 -6.89 10.84
CA VAL A 187 -6.39 -6.91 9.81
C VAL A 187 -5.93 -7.68 8.57
N THR A 188 -4.71 -7.45 8.11
CA THR A 188 -4.14 -8.15 6.94
C THR A 188 -4.12 -9.66 7.13
N ILE A 189 -3.76 -10.14 8.34
CA ILE A 189 -3.79 -11.57 8.67
C ILE A 189 -5.21 -12.14 8.57
N GLN A 190 -6.25 -11.40 8.99
CA GLN A 190 -7.62 -11.89 8.90
C GLN A 190 -8.07 -12.01 7.43
N TYR A 191 -7.77 -11.03 6.57
CA TYR A 191 -8.01 -11.15 5.13
C TYR A 191 -7.22 -12.31 4.51
N ALA A 192 -5.96 -12.52 4.89
CA ALA A 192 -5.17 -13.64 4.37
C ALA A 192 -5.79 -15.00 4.73
N LYS A 193 -6.40 -15.11 5.93
CA LYS A 193 -7.14 -16.33 6.36
C LYS A 193 -8.44 -16.50 5.58
N GLU A 194 -9.24 -15.42 5.45
CA GLU A 194 -10.51 -15.45 4.70
C GLU A 194 -10.30 -15.81 3.24
N LEU A 195 -9.22 -15.32 2.63
CA LEU A 195 -8.92 -15.48 1.22
C LEU A 195 -8.02 -16.71 0.92
N SER A 196 -7.78 -17.57 1.92
CA SER A 196 -6.86 -18.72 1.81
C SER A 196 -7.19 -19.69 0.67
N ASP A 197 -8.48 -19.88 0.38
CA ASP A 197 -8.98 -20.77 -0.68
C ASP A 197 -9.10 -20.07 -2.05
N THR A 198 -8.52 -18.88 -2.18
CA THR A 198 -8.50 -18.09 -3.43
C THR A 198 -7.08 -17.93 -3.96
N ASN A 199 -6.96 -17.35 -5.17
CA ASN A 199 -5.66 -16.97 -5.73
C ASN A 199 -5.19 -15.56 -5.27
N ILE A 200 -5.95 -14.88 -4.40
CA ILE A 200 -5.60 -13.53 -3.90
C ILE A 200 -4.46 -13.62 -2.90
N LYS A 201 -3.38 -12.90 -3.18
CA LYS A 201 -2.28 -12.72 -2.21
C LYS A 201 -2.39 -11.35 -1.57
N ILE A 202 -2.31 -11.32 -0.23
CA ILE A 202 -2.33 -10.07 0.53
C ILE A 202 -1.14 -10.02 1.48
N ASN A 203 -0.34 -8.94 1.42
CA ASN A 203 0.84 -8.77 2.25
C ASN A 203 1.02 -7.32 2.68
N ASN A 204 1.80 -7.12 3.74
CA ASN A 204 2.23 -5.82 4.23
C ASN A 204 3.64 -5.51 3.76
N ALA A 205 3.85 -4.26 3.31
CA ALA A 205 5.13 -3.71 2.89
C ALA A 205 5.69 -2.75 3.94
N CYS A 206 6.95 -2.94 4.34
CA CYS A 206 7.72 -1.99 5.14
C CYS A 206 8.66 -1.22 4.22
N PRO A 207 8.40 0.06 3.92
CA PRO A 207 9.21 0.84 2.96
C PRO A 207 10.55 1.31 3.54
N GLY A 208 10.80 1.11 4.83
CA GLY A 208 11.91 1.73 5.57
C GLY A 208 11.58 3.16 6.03
N TYR A 209 12.62 3.91 6.43
CA TYR A 209 12.48 5.31 6.86
C TYR A 209 12.71 6.25 5.67
N VAL A 210 11.61 6.55 4.97
CA VAL A 210 11.60 7.25 3.68
C VAL A 210 11.31 8.74 3.86
N ALA A 211 12.09 9.61 3.21
CA ALA A 211 11.88 11.06 3.22
C ALA A 211 10.61 11.45 2.44
N THR A 212 9.54 11.73 3.16
CA THR A 212 8.24 12.14 2.61
C THR A 212 7.58 13.20 3.49
N ASP A 213 6.51 13.81 3.01
CA ASP A 213 5.68 14.72 3.83
C ASP A 213 5.18 14.09 5.14
N LEU A 214 5.05 12.76 5.19
CA LEU A 214 4.57 12.04 6.37
C LEU A 214 5.44 12.28 7.61
N ASN A 215 6.74 12.47 7.39
CA ASN A 215 7.74 12.68 8.45
C ASN A 215 8.55 13.97 8.27
N GLY A 216 8.02 14.97 7.53
CA GLY A 216 8.71 16.23 7.28
C GLY A 216 10.02 16.07 6.51
N PHE A 217 10.14 15.03 5.68
CA PHE A 217 11.33 14.68 4.88
C PHE A 217 12.57 14.29 5.70
N HIS A 218 12.40 13.83 6.94
CA HIS A 218 13.50 13.38 7.80
C HIS A 218 13.98 11.95 7.52
N GLY A 219 13.40 11.26 6.53
CA GLY A 219 13.79 9.90 6.16
C GLY A 219 15.20 9.81 5.59
N THR A 220 15.81 8.61 5.68
CA THR A 220 17.15 8.30 5.14
C THR A 220 17.13 7.73 3.73
N SER A 221 15.97 7.26 3.27
CA SER A 221 15.76 6.69 1.94
C SER A 221 14.88 7.58 1.07
N THR A 222 15.02 7.46 -0.23
CA THR A 222 14.18 8.17 -1.21
C THR A 222 12.81 7.49 -1.37
N PRO A 223 11.76 8.20 -1.86
CA PRO A 223 10.48 7.58 -2.19
C PRO A 223 10.60 6.43 -3.20
N ALA A 224 11.50 6.52 -4.17
CA ALA A 224 11.75 5.47 -5.15
C ALA A 224 12.33 4.19 -4.50
N GLU A 225 13.22 4.33 -3.52
CA GLU A 225 13.72 3.20 -2.73
C GLU A 225 12.60 2.58 -1.89
N GLY A 226 11.80 3.40 -1.20
CA GLY A 226 10.67 2.93 -0.40
C GLY A 226 9.56 2.25 -1.20
N ALA A 227 9.44 2.54 -2.50
CA ALA A 227 8.45 1.91 -3.38
C ALA A 227 8.82 0.46 -3.76
N LYS A 228 10.09 0.07 -3.73
CA LYS A 228 10.59 -1.22 -4.24
C LYS A 228 9.87 -2.41 -3.63
N ILE A 229 9.73 -2.44 -2.30
CA ILE A 229 9.07 -3.57 -1.62
C ILE A 229 7.60 -3.71 -2.02
N ALA A 230 6.86 -2.61 -2.15
CA ALA A 230 5.46 -2.65 -2.57
C ALA A 230 5.32 -3.15 -4.02
N ILE A 231 6.18 -2.70 -4.93
CA ILE A 231 6.23 -3.17 -6.32
C ILE A 231 6.57 -4.68 -6.35
N ARG A 232 7.54 -5.11 -5.55
CA ARG A 232 7.91 -6.53 -5.43
C ARG A 232 6.74 -7.39 -4.96
N LEU A 233 5.99 -6.95 -3.94
CA LEU A 233 4.82 -7.66 -3.44
C LEU A 233 3.64 -7.62 -4.42
N ALA A 234 3.49 -6.55 -5.18
CA ALA A 234 2.50 -6.42 -6.26
C ALA A 234 2.78 -7.36 -7.45
N THR A 235 4.03 -7.77 -7.65
CA THR A 235 4.48 -8.63 -8.75
C THR A 235 4.80 -10.06 -8.30
N LEU A 236 4.33 -10.49 -7.13
CA LEU A 236 4.53 -11.86 -6.62
C LEU A 236 3.98 -12.91 -7.60
N PRO A 237 4.67 -14.04 -7.79
CA PRO A 237 4.11 -15.19 -8.49
C PRO A 237 2.96 -15.82 -7.69
N ASP A 238 2.20 -16.71 -8.33
CA ASP A 238 1.00 -17.32 -7.71
C ASP A 238 1.32 -18.23 -6.51
N ASP A 239 2.52 -18.80 -6.49
CA ASP A 239 3.06 -19.59 -5.38
C ASP A 239 3.76 -18.71 -4.31
N GLY A 240 3.73 -17.39 -4.48
CA GLY A 240 4.33 -16.45 -3.54
C GLY A 240 3.64 -16.42 -2.19
N PRO A 241 4.27 -15.77 -1.19
CA PRO A 241 3.73 -15.68 0.18
C PRO A 241 2.45 -14.86 0.24
N THR A 242 1.64 -15.13 1.28
CA THR A 242 0.47 -14.36 1.67
C THR A 242 0.40 -14.23 3.19
N GLY A 243 -0.15 -13.13 3.70
CA GLY A 243 -0.31 -12.88 5.13
C GLY A 243 0.99 -12.52 5.85
N GLY A 244 2.02 -12.04 5.14
CA GLY A 244 3.32 -11.69 5.72
C GLY A 244 3.57 -10.18 5.80
N LEU A 245 4.58 -9.82 6.58
CA LEU A 245 5.17 -8.47 6.67
C LEU A 245 6.58 -8.53 6.07
N PHE A 246 6.86 -7.70 5.08
CA PHE A 246 8.11 -7.76 4.31
C PHE A 246 8.75 -6.39 4.15
N ASP A 247 10.08 -6.38 4.13
CA ASP A 247 10.92 -5.28 3.66
C ASP A 247 11.83 -5.74 2.49
N ASP A 248 12.78 -4.91 2.09
CA ASP A 248 13.72 -5.26 1.02
C ASP A 248 14.66 -6.41 1.40
N ALA A 249 14.92 -6.63 2.69
CA ALA A 249 15.74 -7.73 3.19
C ALA A 249 14.98 -9.05 3.29
N GLY A 250 13.64 -9.01 3.33
CA GLY A 250 12.80 -10.20 3.38
C GLY A 250 11.66 -10.13 4.38
N ASN A 251 11.42 -11.21 5.11
CA ASN A 251 10.34 -11.28 6.10
C ASN A 251 10.71 -10.51 7.37
N VAL A 252 9.79 -9.64 7.79
CA VAL A 252 9.86 -8.90 9.06
C VAL A 252 9.02 -9.65 10.09
N PRO A 253 9.50 -9.89 11.33
CA PRO A 253 8.68 -10.52 12.36
C PRO A 253 7.51 -9.62 12.77
N TRP A 254 6.42 -10.24 13.25
CA TRP A 254 5.22 -9.52 13.73
C TRP A 254 5.45 -8.74 15.02
#